data_e2698da6bd407529cd91182b8b9c6c28
#
_entry.id   e2698da6bd407529cd91182b8b9c6c28
#
_cell.length_a   1.000
_cell.length_b   1.000
_cell.length_c   1.000
_cell.angle_alpha   90.00
_cell.angle_beta   90.00
_cell.angle_gamma   90.00
#
_symmetry.space_group_name_H-M   'P 1'
#
loop_
_entity.id
_entity.type
_entity.pdbx_description
1 polymer ?
#
loop_
_entity_poly.entity_id
_entity_poly.type
_entity_poly.pdbx_seq_one_letter_code
_entity_poly.pdbx_strand_id
1 'polypeptide(L)'
;MQPIATRLLHAAFAGALPIFLSACASTQGLQPFSTDGCSLFPDRSLISTSDWCGCCLAHDLAYWRGGTAEERLQADQDLKSCVLAASGNAELADLMFLGVRTGGGPYFLTPYRWGYGWPFGRLYGPISPTEEAQAAALRARYDSTNPALVCAKESP
;
A
#
# COMPACT_ATOMS: atom_id res chain seq x y z
N MET A 1 19.45 40.19 -77.61
CA MET A 1 18.36 40.39 -76.61
C MET A 1 17.85 39.00 -76.22
N GLN A 2 18.29 38.49 -75.07
CA GLN A 2 17.85 37.17 -74.56
C GLN A 2 17.06 37.40 -73.26
N PRO A 3 15.91 36.74 -73.05
CA PRO A 3 15.12 36.86 -71.81
C PRO A 3 15.71 36.00 -70.72
N ILE A 4 15.78 36.59 -69.50
CA ILE A 4 16.25 35.97 -68.26
C ILE A 4 15.12 35.07 -67.72
N ALA A 5 15.41 33.78 -67.64
CA ALA A 5 14.52 32.80 -67.04
C ALA A 5 14.69 32.79 -65.52
N THR A 6 13.69 33.28 -64.79
CA THR A 6 13.64 33.25 -63.31
C THR A 6 13.28 31.83 -62.86
N ARG A 7 14.24 31.14 -62.19
CA ARG A 7 13.99 29.85 -61.51
C ARG A 7 13.40 30.12 -60.11
N LEU A 8 12.17 29.74 -59.91
CA LEU A 8 11.53 29.66 -58.59
C LEU A 8 12.03 28.42 -57.85
N LEU A 9 12.82 28.64 -56.76
CA LEU A 9 13.15 27.59 -55.82
C LEU A 9 11.93 27.34 -54.91
N HIS A 10 11.36 26.15 -55.02
CA HIS A 10 10.40 25.66 -54.05
C HIS A 10 11.18 25.06 -52.87
N ALA A 11 11.17 25.76 -51.71
CA ALA A 11 11.66 25.22 -50.46
C ALA A 11 10.55 24.30 -49.87
N ALA A 12 10.79 22.98 -49.91
CA ALA A 12 9.98 22.03 -49.21
C ALA A 12 10.28 22.06 -47.71
N PHE A 13 9.37 22.63 -46.93
CA PHE A 13 9.41 22.56 -45.47
C PHE A 13 8.97 21.15 -45.03
N ALA A 14 9.93 20.28 -44.71
CA ALA A 14 9.64 19.01 -44.06
C ALA A 14 9.34 19.28 -42.56
N GLY A 15 8.07 19.39 -42.22
CA GLY A 15 7.63 19.49 -40.83
C GLY A 15 7.84 18.16 -40.11
N ALA A 16 8.85 18.10 -39.25
CA ALA A 16 9.03 16.99 -38.33
C ALA A 16 7.97 17.12 -37.21
N LEU A 17 7.00 16.22 -37.23
CA LEU A 17 5.99 16.10 -36.19
C LEU A 17 6.66 15.46 -34.94
N PRO A 18 6.66 16.11 -33.74
CA PRO A 18 7.20 15.47 -32.56
C PRO A 18 6.31 14.32 -32.13
N ILE A 19 6.84 13.11 -32.19
CA ILE A 19 6.21 11.92 -31.63
C ILE A 19 6.35 12.04 -30.11
N PHE A 20 5.29 12.45 -29.41
CA PHE A 20 5.19 12.32 -27.96
C PHE A 20 5.04 10.83 -27.65
N LEU A 21 6.16 10.16 -27.33
CA LEU A 21 6.10 8.89 -26.64
C LEU A 21 5.54 9.16 -25.23
N SER A 22 4.25 8.96 -25.07
CA SER A 22 3.67 8.78 -23.74
C SER A 22 4.29 7.51 -23.15
N ALA A 23 5.36 7.68 -22.36
CA ALA A 23 5.85 6.62 -21.51
C ALA A 23 4.70 6.28 -20.55
N CYS A 24 4.03 5.15 -20.79
CA CYS A 24 3.25 4.49 -19.77
C CYS A 24 4.23 4.17 -18.64
N ALA A 25 4.31 5.05 -17.64
CA ALA A 25 4.97 4.75 -16.39
C ALA A 25 4.24 3.54 -15.82
N SER A 26 4.80 2.36 -15.99
CA SER A 26 4.36 1.16 -15.29
C SER A 26 4.38 1.52 -13.80
N THR A 27 3.23 1.42 -13.14
CA THR A 27 3.04 1.68 -11.71
C THR A 27 3.78 0.61 -10.91
N GLN A 28 5.12 0.64 -10.93
CA GLN A 28 5.97 -0.26 -10.14
C GLN A 28 6.18 0.24 -8.70
N GLY A 29 5.51 1.34 -8.32
CA GLY A 29 5.60 1.94 -6.99
C GLY A 29 4.57 1.39 -6.01
N LEU A 30 4.70 1.85 -4.77
CA LEU A 30 3.77 1.55 -3.69
C LEU A 30 2.36 2.06 -4.06
N GLN A 31 1.37 1.17 -3.97
CA GLN A 31 -0.04 1.48 -4.24
C GLN A 31 -0.67 2.23 -3.06
N PRO A 32 -1.76 2.98 -3.27
CA PRO A 32 -2.49 3.59 -2.17
C PRO A 32 -2.84 2.59 -1.07
N PHE A 33 -2.76 3.03 0.18
CA PHE A 33 -3.13 2.20 1.31
C PHE A 33 -4.62 1.88 1.28
N SER A 34 -4.95 0.63 1.60
CA SER A 34 -6.31 0.14 1.84
C SER A 34 -6.29 -0.87 2.97
N THR A 35 -7.38 -0.97 3.71
CA THR A 35 -7.57 -1.91 4.81
C THR A 35 -9.00 -2.43 4.79
N ASP A 36 -9.22 -3.63 5.26
CA ASP A 36 -10.52 -4.25 5.49
C ASP A 36 -10.78 -4.50 7.00
N GLY A 37 -9.97 -3.86 7.87
CA GLY A 37 -9.99 -4.09 9.30
C GLY A 37 -9.19 -5.33 9.68
N CYS A 38 -9.77 -6.21 10.49
CA CYS A 38 -9.09 -7.41 10.97
C CYS A 38 -9.13 -8.61 9.99
N SER A 39 -9.46 -8.38 8.71
CA SER A 39 -9.53 -9.38 7.65
C SER A 39 -10.44 -10.57 8.01
N LEU A 40 -9.89 -11.72 8.39
CA LEU A 40 -10.64 -12.94 8.73
C LEU A 40 -11.13 -12.99 10.19
N PHE A 41 -10.91 -11.95 10.96
CA PHE A 41 -11.33 -11.84 12.36
C PHE A 41 -12.32 -10.68 12.54
N PRO A 42 -13.21 -10.74 13.54
CA PRO A 42 -14.04 -9.59 13.87
C PRO A 42 -13.17 -8.43 14.40
N ASP A 43 -13.57 -7.20 14.12
CA ASP A 43 -12.87 -5.99 14.56
C ASP A 43 -13.06 -5.69 16.04
N ARG A 44 -14.08 -6.30 16.64
CA ARG A 44 -14.52 -6.07 18.02
C ARG A 44 -15.20 -7.27 18.63
N SER A 45 -15.41 -7.24 19.94
CA SER A 45 -16.20 -8.24 20.65
C SER A 45 -17.68 -8.16 20.26
N LEU A 46 -18.32 -9.31 20.08
CA LEU A 46 -19.77 -9.43 19.88
C LEU A 46 -20.55 -9.40 21.20
N ILE A 47 -19.86 -9.52 22.34
CA ILE A 47 -20.48 -9.69 23.67
C ILE A 47 -19.99 -8.68 24.71
N SER A 48 -19.05 -7.80 24.34
CA SER A 48 -18.50 -6.75 25.19
C SER A 48 -18.22 -5.48 24.39
N THR A 49 -17.80 -4.41 25.06
CA THR A 49 -17.42 -3.15 24.41
C THR A 49 -15.98 -3.13 23.92
N SER A 50 -15.25 -4.25 23.99
CA SER A 50 -13.87 -4.33 23.54
C SER A 50 -13.77 -4.23 22.02
N ASP A 51 -12.93 -3.31 21.55
CA ASP A 51 -12.68 -3.01 20.15
C ASP A 51 -11.18 -3.02 19.90
N TRP A 52 -10.74 -3.78 18.90
CA TRP A 52 -9.33 -3.89 18.49
C TRP A 52 -9.11 -3.56 17.01
N CYS A 53 -10.11 -2.97 16.34
CA CYS A 53 -9.99 -2.53 14.97
C CYS A 53 -8.76 -1.64 14.72
N GLY A 54 -8.44 -0.74 15.67
CA GLY A 54 -7.23 0.10 15.59
C GLY A 54 -5.93 -0.71 15.57
N CYS A 55 -5.90 -1.87 16.24
CA CYS A 55 -4.75 -2.77 16.21
C CYS A 55 -4.56 -3.37 14.81
N CYS A 56 -5.65 -3.78 14.18
CA CYS A 56 -5.63 -4.33 12.82
C CYS A 56 -5.24 -3.25 11.79
N LEU A 57 -5.77 -2.03 11.93
CA LEU A 57 -5.37 -0.92 11.06
C LEU A 57 -3.86 -0.61 11.14
N ALA A 58 -3.30 -0.59 12.34
CA ALA A 58 -1.86 -0.37 12.52
C ALA A 58 -1.03 -1.51 11.91
N HIS A 59 -1.49 -2.77 12.05
CA HIS A 59 -0.87 -3.94 11.46
C HIS A 59 -0.93 -3.90 9.93
N ASP A 60 -2.08 -3.56 9.35
CA ASP A 60 -2.25 -3.43 7.91
C ASP A 60 -1.34 -2.37 7.31
N LEU A 61 -1.12 -1.26 8.01
CA LEU A 61 -0.17 -0.23 7.58
C LEU A 61 1.26 -0.76 7.49
N ALA A 62 1.70 -1.55 8.48
CA ALA A 62 3.01 -2.19 8.45
C ALA A 62 3.10 -3.19 7.30
N TYR A 63 2.05 -4.00 7.11
CA TYR A 63 1.99 -5.00 6.06
C TYR A 63 1.94 -4.38 4.66
N TRP A 64 1.17 -3.32 4.47
CA TRP A 64 1.13 -2.56 3.23
C TRP A 64 2.51 -2.01 2.84
N ARG A 65 3.19 -1.38 3.80
CA ARG A 65 4.52 -0.82 3.61
C ARG A 65 5.55 -1.91 3.30
N GLY A 66 5.43 -3.07 3.94
CA GLY A 66 6.42 -4.13 3.84
C GLY A 66 7.73 -3.77 4.56
N GLY A 67 8.80 -4.49 4.22
CA GLY A 67 10.09 -4.35 4.88
C GLY A 67 10.80 -5.68 5.04
N THR A 68 11.68 -5.79 6.05
CA THR A 68 12.43 -7.01 6.36
C THR A 68 11.57 -8.07 7.07
N ALA A 69 12.11 -9.26 7.25
CA ALA A 69 11.46 -10.34 8.00
C ALA A 69 11.33 -10.01 9.49
N GLU A 70 12.29 -9.29 10.02
CA GLU A 70 12.32 -8.81 11.41
C GLU A 70 11.24 -7.75 11.64
N GLU A 71 11.09 -6.80 10.72
CA GLU A 71 10.03 -5.77 10.77
C GLU A 71 8.66 -6.43 10.72
N ARG A 72 8.47 -7.48 9.89
CA ARG A 72 7.23 -8.25 9.89
C ARG A 72 6.97 -8.94 11.24
N LEU A 73 7.99 -9.59 11.81
CA LEU A 73 7.84 -10.22 13.11
C LEU A 73 7.45 -9.21 14.19
N GLN A 74 8.06 -8.02 14.16
CA GLN A 74 7.72 -6.94 15.09
C GLN A 74 6.26 -6.48 14.91
N ALA A 75 5.81 -6.24 13.66
CA ALA A 75 4.43 -5.86 13.38
C ALA A 75 3.43 -6.90 13.91
N ASP A 76 3.73 -8.18 13.76
CA ASP A 76 2.86 -9.27 14.25
C ASP A 76 2.85 -9.33 15.79
N GLN A 77 3.98 -9.06 16.46
CA GLN A 77 4.06 -8.98 17.92
C GLN A 77 3.32 -7.76 18.46
N ASP A 78 3.40 -6.62 17.76
CA ASP A 78 2.68 -5.40 18.11
C ASP A 78 1.16 -5.60 17.99
N LEU A 79 0.69 -6.28 16.93
CA LEU A 79 -0.71 -6.70 16.80
C LEU A 79 -1.16 -7.54 18.00
N LYS A 80 -0.40 -8.60 18.34
CA LYS A 80 -0.71 -9.47 19.48
C LYS A 80 -0.82 -8.67 20.77
N SER A 81 0.15 -7.81 21.04
CA SER A 81 0.21 -7.00 22.25
C SER A 81 -0.96 -5.99 22.33
N CYS A 82 -1.29 -5.37 21.19
CA CYS A 82 -2.40 -4.43 21.08
C CYS A 82 -3.74 -5.13 21.30
N VAL A 83 -3.99 -6.27 20.65
CA VAL A 83 -5.22 -7.05 20.82
C VAL A 83 -5.38 -7.55 22.25
N LEU A 84 -4.29 -8.02 22.88
CA LEU A 84 -4.31 -8.41 24.28
C LEU A 84 -4.71 -7.24 25.19
N ALA A 85 -4.12 -6.07 24.98
CA ALA A 85 -4.44 -4.87 25.75
C ALA A 85 -5.89 -4.42 25.56
N ALA A 86 -6.40 -4.48 24.32
CA ALA A 86 -7.76 -4.02 24.00
C ALA A 86 -8.85 -5.01 24.45
N SER A 87 -8.58 -6.33 24.35
CA SER A 87 -9.57 -7.37 24.61
C SER A 87 -9.46 -8.01 26.01
N GLY A 88 -8.28 -7.97 26.62
CA GLY A 88 -7.95 -8.76 27.81
C GLY A 88 -7.90 -10.29 27.56
N ASN A 89 -7.97 -10.72 26.29
CA ASN A 89 -8.07 -12.12 25.89
C ASN A 89 -6.78 -12.60 25.24
N ALA A 90 -5.97 -13.34 26.00
CA ALA A 90 -4.70 -13.86 25.51
C ALA A 90 -4.85 -14.92 24.40
N GLU A 91 -5.88 -15.75 24.46
CA GLU A 91 -6.13 -16.81 23.46
C GLU A 91 -6.47 -16.17 22.09
N LEU A 92 -7.30 -15.12 22.10
CA LEU A 92 -7.61 -14.35 20.88
C LEU A 92 -6.35 -13.72 20.29
N ALA A 93 -5.55 -13.07 21.13
CA ALA A 93 -4.31 -12.42 20.69
C ALA A 93 -3.32 -13.44 20.11
N ASP A 94 -3.20 -14.61 20.73
CA ASP A 94 -2.35 -15.71 20.24
C ASP A 94 -2.86 -16.28 18.93
N LEU A 95 -4.18 -16.47 18.80
CA LEU A 95 -4.80 -16.97 17.59
C LEU A 95 -4.60 -16.01 16.41
N MET A 96 -4.82 -14.71 16.62
CA MET A 96 -4.58 -13.69 15.59
C MET A 96 -3.11 -13.65 15.18
N PHE A 97 -2.19 -13.66 16.15
CA PHE A 97 -0.76 -13.74 15.88
C PHE A 97 -0.39 -14.96 15.02
N LEU A 98 -0.87 -16.15 15.39
CA LEU A 98 -0.62 -17.38 14.64
C LEU A 98 -1.18 -17.25 13.20
N GLY A 99 -2.37 -16.69 13.06
CA GLY A 99 -3.02 -16.47 11.76
C GLY A 99 -2.18 -15.60 10.84
N VAL A 100 -1.74 -14.42 11.30
CA VAL A 100 -0.93 -13.52 10.48
C VAL A 100 0.46 -14.11 10.20
N ARG A 101 1.07 -14.83 11.17
CA ARG A 101 2.35 -15.52 10.93
C ARG A 101 2.26 -16.58 9.84
N THR A 102 1.16 -17.33 9.82
CA THR A 102 0.94 -18.43 8.88
C THR A 102 0.51 -17.92 7.50
N GLY A 103 -0.45 -16.98 7.45
CA GLY A 103 -1.10 -16.58 6.20
C GLY A 103 -0.52 -15.31 5.55
N GLY A 104 0.15 -14.45 6.32
CA GLY A 104 0.57 -13.11 5.86
C GLY A 104 1.96 -13.04 5.23
N GLY A 105 2.59 -14.17 4.90
CA GLY A 105 3.93 -14.16 4.29
C GLY A 105 3.96 -13.51 2.91
N PRO A 106 5.10 -12.96 2.46
CA PRO A 106 5.20 -12.24 1.18
C PRO A 106 5.13 -13.16 -0.05
N TYR A 107 5.18 -14.47 0.16
CA TYR A 107 5.17 -15.47 -0.90
C TYR A 107 3.76 -15.89 -1.35
N PHE A 108 2.73 -15.47 -0.61
CA PHE A 108 1.34 -15.77 -0.95
C PHE A 108 0.75 -14.71 -1.88
N LEU A 109 -0.08 -15.15 -2.84
CA LEU A 109 -0.84 -14.27 -3.73
C LEU A 109 -2.13 -13.78 -3.04
N THR A 110 -2.00 -13.23 -1.83
CA THR A 110 -3.13 -12.71 -1.07
C THR A 110 -3.09 -11.19 -0.99
N PRO A 111 -4.25 -10.51 -0.90
CA PRO A 111 -4.30 -9.05 -0.78
C PRO A 111 -3.77 -8.52 0.56
N TYR A 112 -3.58 -9.40 1.54
CA TYR A 112 -3.09 -9.08 2.89
C TYR A 112 -1.69 -9.65 3.18
N ARG A 113 -0.92 -10.04 2.15
CA ARG A 113 0.47 -10.49 2.30
C ARG A 113 1.40 -9.36 2.77
N TRP A 114 2.51 -9.69 3.41
CA TRP A 114 3.57 -8.72 3.70
C TRP A 114 4.02 -7.99 2.42
N GLY A 115 4.05 -6.65 2.48
CA GLY A 115 4.34 -5.81 1.34
C GLY A 115 3.22 -5.78 0.29
N TYR A 116 1.93 -5.92 0.67
CA TYR A 116 0.84 -5.95 -0.31
C TYR A 116 0.66 -4.63 -1.07
N GLY A 117 1.17 -3.52 -0.55
CA GLY A 117 1.19 -2.24 -1.27
C GLY A 117 2.13 -2.24 -2.48
N TRP A 118 3.07 -3.15 -2.54
CA TRP A 118 4.01 -3.31 -3.66
C TRP A 118 3.55 -4.38 -4.65
N PRO A 119 4.02 -4.33 -5.92
CA PRO A 119 3.83 -5.44 -6.85
C PRO A 119 4.27 -6.76 -6.25
N PHE A 120 3.58 -7.85 -6.64
CA PHE A 120 3.97 -9.18 -6.20
C PHE A 120 5.42 -9.50 -6.60
N GLY A 121 6.15 -10.17 -5.71
CA GLY A 121 7.55 -10.51 -5.94
C GLY A 121 8.55 -9.56 -5.28
N ARG A 122 8.09 -8.48 -4.60
CA ARG A 122 9.00 -7.66 -3.79
C ARG A 122 9.61 -8.44 -2.64
N LEU A 123 8.87 -9.38 -2.05
CA LEU A 123 9.29 -10.24 -0.93
C LEU A 123 9.74 -9.43 0.30
N TYR A 124 10.68 -9.97 1.08
CA TYR A 124 11.36 -9.27 2.17
C TYR A 124 12.50 -8.42 1.63
N GLY A 125 12.68 -7.25 2.19
CA GLY A 125 13.81 -6.37 1.87
C GLY A 125 13.67 -5.02 2.57
N PRO A 126 14.77 -4.33 2.82
CA PRO A 126 14.72 -3.02 3.46
C PRO A 126 13.96 -2.01 2.59
N ILE A 127 13.30 -1.09 3.24
CA ILE A 127 12.67 0.06 2.57
C ILE A 127 13.72 1.14 2.41
N SER A 128 13.90 1.63 1.18
CA SER A 128 14.82 2.74 0.91
C SER A 128 14.25 4.07 1.40
N PRO A 129 15.09 5.11 1.61
CA PRO A 129 14.59 6.43 2.01
C PRO A 129 13.56 7.02 1.05
N THR A 130 13.68 6.75 -0.25
CA THR A 130 12.72 7.21 -1.27
C THR A 130 11.37 6.49 -1.14
N GLU A 131 11.40 5.19 -0.90
CA GLU A 131 10.19 4.37 -0.68
C GLU A 131 9.50 4.75 0.64
N GLU A 132 10.26 5.05 1.68
CA GLU A 132 9.72 5.55 2.96
C GLU A 132 9.02 6.90 2.76
N ALA A 133 9.62 7.83 2.01
CA ALA A 133 8.98 9.10 1.69
C ALA A 133 7.70 8.91 0.89
N GLN A 134 7.67 7.96 -0.05
CA GLN A 134 6.46 7.60 -0.80
C GLN A 134 5.38 7.02 0.12
N ALA A 135 5.75 6.12 1.02
CA ALA A 135 4.83 5.54 1.99
C ALA A 135 4.24 6.60 2.93
N ALA A 136 5.07 7.51 3.43
CA ALA A 136 4.62 8.62 4.27
C ALA A 136 3.62 9.53 3.55
N ALA A 137 3.88 9.88 2.28
CA ALA A 137 2.98 10.71 1.48
C ALA A 137 1.63 10.03 1.21
N LEU A 138 1.63 8.73 0.89
CA LEU A 138 0.40 7.97 0.66
C LEU A 138 -0.39 7.77 1.97
N ARG A 139 0.32 7.57 3.09
CA ARG A 139 -0.31 7.51 4.43
C ARG A 139 -0.97 8.83 4.79
N ALA A 140 -0.29 9.96 4.63
CA ALA A 140 -0.85 11.27 4.91
C ALA A 140 -2.09 11.55 4.04
N ARG A 141 -2.08 11.12 2.78
CA ARG A 141 -3.24 11.21 1.91
C ARG A 141 -4.40 10.36 2.41
N TYR A 142 -4.15 9.13 2.81
CA TYR A 142 -5.18 8.25 3.39
C TYR A 142 -5.80 8.90 4.64
N ASP A 143 -4.98 9.37 5.56
CA ASP A 143 -5.45 10.01 6.80
C ASP A 143 -6.31 11.25 6.54
N SER A 144 -5.98 12.03 5.51
CA SER A 144 -6.74 13.24 5.13
C SER A 144 -8.10 12.92 4.49
N THR A 145 -8.22 11.77 3.81
CA THR A 145 -9.45 11.38 3.11
C THR A 145 -10.34 10.45 3.93
N ASN A 146 -9.81 9.80 4.96
CA ASN A 146 -10.50 8.83 5.80
C ASN A 146 -10.37 9.17 7.30
N PRO A 147 -10.75 10.40 7.73
CA PRO A 147 -10.61 10.77 9.13
C PRO A 147 -11.49 9.86 9.99
N ALA A 148 -10.90 9.03 10.80
CA ALA A 148 -11.52 8.17 11.84
C ALA A 148 -12.54 7.11 11.36
N LEU A 149 -12.68 6.81 10.07
CA LEU A 149 -13.86 6.09 9.58
C LEU A 149 -13.75 4.56 9.56
N VAL A 150 -12.55 3.97 9.50
CA VAL A 150 -12.45 2.51 9.38
C VAL A 150 -12.79 1.82 10.69
N CYS A 151 -12.33 2.34 11.80
CA CYS A 151 -12.57 1.77 13.13
C CYS A 151 -13.68 2.46 13.94
N ALA A 152 -14.25 3.57 13.46
CA ALA A 152 -15.31 4.31 14.16
C ALA A 152 -16.73 4.02 13.61
N LYS A 153 -16.87 3.24 12.54
CA LYS A 153 -18.10 3.21 11.74
C LYS A 153 -19.24 2.36 12.28
N GLU A 154 -19.05 1.68 13.40
CA GLU A 154 -20.10 0.82 13.99
C GLU A 154 -20.15 0.98 15.51
N SER A 155 -20.51 2.18 15.97
CA SER A 155 -21.20 2.29 17.26
C SER A 155 -22.70 2.17 16.97
N PRO A 156 -23.42 1.26 17.64
CA PRO A 156 -24.87 1.13 17.51
C PRO A 156 -25.62 2.35 18.03
#